data_ace0e7084f1e3c0aae47602fba72be53
#
_entry.id   ace0e7084f1e3c0aae47602fba72be53
#
_cell.length_a   1.000
_cell.length_b   1.000
_cell.length_c   1.000
_cell.angle_alpha   90.00
_cell.angle_beta   90.00
_cell.angle_gamma   90.00
#
_symmetry.space_group_name_H-M   'P 1'
#
loop_
_entity.id
_entity.type
_entity.pdbx_description
1 polymer ?
#
loop_
_entity_poly.entity_id
_entity_poly.type
_entity_poly.pdbx_seq_one_letter_code
_entity_poly.pdbx_strand_id
1 'polypeptide(L)'
;MKGMDMIRKKILAPDRIRQNEGSFGFIPHRFLTDGFLAALSQHEMLLYLFLIVAADRYGLSFYGCNSICSQLSLTVDEYLKARNGLIDKDLIVCDGTIFQVLSLPAPLNADWPQKPRSMRRKGPVSIAQVFQQSFRGSTHDR
;
A
#
# COMPACT_ATOMS: atom_id res chain seq x y z
N MET A 1 -20.79 20.38 1.73
CA MET A 1 -20.88 20.47 1.08
C MET A 1 -21.80 20.75 0.34
N LYS A 2 -22.37 21.53 0.51
CA LYS A 2 -23.38 21.82 -0.13
C LYS A 2 -23.11 22.57 -1.30
N GLY A 3 -22.26 23.48 -1.35
CA GLY A 3 -21.93 24.20 -2.52
C GLY A 3 -21.49 23.26 -3.59
N MET A 4 -21.03 22.16 -3.15
CA MET A 4 -20.60 21.24 -4.06
C MET A 4 -21.72 20.71 -4.85
N ASP A 5 -22.90 20.82 -4.34
CA ASP A 5 -24.02 20.29 -5.04
C ASP A 5 -24.27 21.01 -6.31
N MET A 6 -23.69 22.18 -6.46
CA MET A 6 -23.87 22.94 -7.69
C MET A 6 -23.11 22.37 -8.84
N ILE A 7 -22.16 21.51 -8.53
CA ILE A 7 -21.32 20.92 -9.57
C ILE A 7 -21.93 19.65 -10.08
N ARG A 8 -22.17 19.59 -11.36
CA ARG A 8 -22.71 18.38 -11.94
C ARG A 8 -21.63 17.65 -12.66
N LYS A 9 -21.55 16.38 -12.38
CA LYS A 9 -20.60 15.53 -13.05
C LYS A 9 -21.18 15.13 -14.37
N LYS A 10 -20.46 15.41 -15.43
CA LYS A 10 -20.88 14.94 -16.71
C LYS A 10 -19.68 14.36 -17.42
N ILE A 11 -19.91 13.35 -18.22
CA ILE A 11 -18.83 12.65 -18.90
C ILE A 11 -18.30 13.57 -19.98
N LEU A 12 -17.01 13.89 -19.90
CA LEU A 12 -16.40 14.81 -20.83
C LEU A 12 -15.95 14.14 -22.12
N ALA A 13 -15.55 12.90 -22.06
CA ALA A 13 -15.08 12.17 -23.23
C ALA A 13 -15.77 10.82 -23.28
N PRO A 14 -16.98 10.78 -23.83
CA PRO A 14 -17.76 9.54 -23.79
C PRO A 14 -17.09 8.36 -24.50
N ASP A 15 -16.22 8.63 -25.46
CA ASP A 15 -15.55 7.55 -26.18
C ASP A 15 -14.31 7.03 -25.46
N ARG A 16 -14.00 7.59 -24.28
CA ARG A 16 -12.83 7.16 -23.53
C ARG A 16 -13.14 6.81 -22.08
N ILE A 17 -14.33 6.32 -21.83
CA ILE A 17 -14.69 5.94 -20.46
C ILE A 17 -13.86 4.74 -20.03
N ARG A 18 -13.29 4.84 -18.81
CA ARG A 18 -12.47 3.77 -18.27
C ARG A 18 -13.30 2.51 -18.06
N GLN A 19 -12.74 1.41 -18.42
CA GLN A 19 -13.37 0.12 -18.19
C GLN A 19 -12.31 -0.85 -17.72
N ASN A 20 -12.75 -1.91 -17.07
CA ASN A 20 -11.84 -2.96 -16.68
C ASN A 20 -11.41 -3.71 -17.92
N GLU A 21 -10.12 -3.69 -18.18
CA GLU A 21 -9.58 -4.37 -19.34
C GLU A 21 -8.50 -5.31 -18.86
N GLY A 22 -8.68 -6.59 -19.10
CA GLY A 22 -7.72 -7.56 -18.62
C GLY A 22 -7.66 -7.55 -17.12
N SER A 23 -6.48 -7.78 -16.61
CA SER A 23 -6.29 -7.75 -15.17
C SER A 23 -6.06 -6.32 -14.71
N PHE A 24 -6.33 -6.08 -13.45
CA PHE A 24 -6.19 -4.74 -12.90
C PHE A 24 -6.00 -4.82 -11.40
N GLY A 25 -5.39 -3.76 -10.85
CA GLY A 25 -5.34 -3.57 -9.42
C GLY A 25 -6.41 -2.61 -8.99
N PHE A 26 -6.64 -2.50 -7.69
CA PHE A 26 -7.68 -1.58 -7.21
C PHE A 26 -7.26 -0.94 -5.90
N ILE A 27 -7.87 0.21 -5.64
CA ILE A 27 -7.69 0.93 -4.38
C ILE A 27 -9.09 1.32 -3.91
N PRO A 28 -9.49 0.90 -2.71
CA PRO A 28 -10.83 1.24 -2.23
C PRO A 28 -10.97 2.74 -2.02
N HIS A 29 -12.17 3.23 -2.16
CA HIS A 29 -12.42 4.67 -1.95
C HIS A 29 -12.07 5.10 -0.52
N ARG A 30 -12.19 4.22 0.45
CA ARG A 30 -11.88 4.61 1.82
C ARG A 30 -10.39 4.94 2.00
N PHE A 31 -9.55 4.55 1.04
CA PHE A 31 -8.17 4.98 1.07
C PHE A 31 -8.08 6.51 1.08
N LEU A 32 -8.99 7.16 0.37
CA LEU A 32 -9.06 8.60 0.38
C LEU A 32 -9.89 9.11 1.54
N THR A 33 -11.08 8.55 1.73
CA THR A 33 -12.02 9.12 2.67
C THR A 33 -11.64 8.89 4.12
N ASP A 34 -10.86 7.84 4.39
CA ASP A 34 -10.42 7.59 5.77
C ASP A 34 -9.05 8.17 6.07
N GLY A 35 -8.48 8.94 5.14
CA GLY A 35 -7.27 9.68 5.42
C GLY A 35 -5.97 8.96 5.12
N PHE A 36 -6.03 7.75 4.60
CA PHE A 36 -4.79 7.02 4.32
C PHE A 36 -3.92 7.74 3.31
N LEU A 37 -4.53 8.23 2.23
CA LEU A 37 -3.76 8.89 1.19
C LEU A 37 -3.02 10.10 1.74
N ALA A 38 -3.69 10.90 2.54
CA ALA A 38 -3.08 12.10 3.07
C ALA A 38 -1.94 11.83 4.01
N ALA A 39 -1.88 10.61 4.55
CA ALA A 39 -0.85 10.24 5.52
C ALA A 39 0.42 9.72 4.87
N LEU A 40 0.42 9.51 3.56
CA LEU A 40 1.59 8.96 2.89
C LEU A 40 2.48 10.06 2.35
N SER A 41 3.79 9.82 2.40
CA SER A 41 4.72 10.70 1.71
C SER A 41 4.63 10.42 0.21
N GLN A 42 5.26 11.29 -0.58
CA GLN A 42 5.25 11.09 -2.02
C GLN A 42 5.89 9.78 -2.43
N HIS A 43 7.02 9.45 -1.82
CA HIS A 43 7.70 8.21 -2.17
C HIS A 43 6.88 7.00 -1.75
N GLU A 44 6.21 7.10 -0.61
CA GLU A 44 5.32 6.03 -0.18
C GLU A 44 4.17 5.86 -1.16
N MET A 45 3.62 6.96 -1.64
CA MET A 45 2.54 6.87 -2.61
C MET A 45 3.00 6.24 -3.91
N LEU A 46 4.18 6.61 -4.38
CA LEU A 46 4.70 6.03 -5.60
C LEU A 46 4.89 4.53 -5.46
N LEU A 47 5.49 4.12 -4.36
CA LEU A 47 5.74 2.71 -4.16
C LEU A 47 4.44 1.94 -3.97
N TYR A 48 3.52 2.51 -3.23
CA TYR A 48 2.25 1.87 -3.00
C TYR A 48 1.50 1.67 -4.31
N LEU A 49 1.45 2.70 -5.14
CA LEU A 49 0.80 2.59 -6.43
C LEU A 49 1.45 1.51 -7.29
N PHE A 50 2.78 1.49 -7.32
CA PHE A 50 3.49 0.48 -8.08
C PHE A 50 3.10 -0.93 -7.63
N LEU A 51 3.08 -1.13 -6.32
CA LEU A 51 2.79 -2.45 -5.78
C LEU A 51 1.36 -2.89 -6.06
N ILE A 52 0.43 -1.95 -6.03
CA ILE A 52 -0.95 -2.27 -6.36
C ILE A 52 -1.07 -2.67 -7.83
N VAL A 53 -0.44 -1.91 -8.70
CA VAL A 53 -0.52 -2.20 -10.13
C VAL A 53 0.16 -3.52 -10.46
N ALA A 54 1.24 -3.83 -9.75
CA ALA A 54 1.97 -5.06 -9.99
C ALA A 54 1.35 -6.28 -9.35
N ALA A 55 0.40 -6.08 -8.44
CA ALA A 55 -0.11 -7.18 -7.63
C ALA A 55 -1.05 -8.08 -8.41
N ASP A 56 -1.06 -9.35 -8.02
CA ASP A 56 -2.05 -10.27 -8.55
C ASP A 56 -3.32 -10.14 -7.70
N ARG A 57 -4.26 -11.06 -7.90
CA ARG A 57 -5.56 -10.95 -7.21
C ARG A 57 -5.45 -11.13 -5.70
N TYR A 58 -4.33 -11.62 -5.23
CA TYR A 58 -4.12 -11.77 -3.78
C TYR A 58 -3.29 -10.64 -3.22
N GLY A 59 -2.94 -9.66 -4.05
CA GLY A 59 -2.10 -8.56 -3.60
C GLY A 59 -0.62 -8.85 -3.67
N LEU A 60 -0.23 -9.95 -4.30
CA LEU A 60 1.16 -10.37 -4.30
C LEU A 60 1.90 -9.90 -5.54
N SER A 61 3.12 -9.47 -5.35
CA SER A 61 4.00 -9.14 -6.46
C SER A 61 5.42 -9.55 -6.13
N PHE A 62 6.23 -9.61 -7.17
CA PHE A 62 7.59 -10.12 -7.04
C PHE A 62 8.51 -9.25 -7.89
N TYR A 63 9.10 -8.24 -7.26
CA TYR A 63 9.99 -7.32 -7.94
C TYR A 63 11.15 -6.97 -7.05
N GLY A 64 12.34 -6.93 -7.63
CA GLY A 64 13.53 -6.59 -6.88
C GLY A 64 13.69 -5.10 -6.70
N CYS A 65 14.52 -4.74 -5.76
CA CYS A 65 14.77 -3.35 -5.42
C CYS A 65 15.22 -2.54 -6.63
N ASN A 66 16.15 -3.09 -7.42
CA ASN A 66 16.68 -2.35 -8.54
C ASN A 66 15.63 -2.05 -9.59
N SER A 67 14.75 -3.00 -9.82
CA SER A 67 13.70 -2.84 -10.79
C SER A 67 12.71 -1.77 -10.34
N ILE A 68 12.34 -1.79 -9.09
CA ILE A 68 11.41 -0.82 -8.55
C ILE A 68 12.03 0.57 -8.56
N CYS A 69 13.26 0.68 -8.11
CA CYS A 69 13.94 1.98 -8.09
C CYS A 69 14.05 2.56 -9.50
N SER A 70 14.35 1.71 -10.46
CA SER A 70 14.48 2.16 -11.82
C SER A 70 13.15 2.67 -12.36
N GLN A 71 12.08 1.94 -12.10
CA GLN A 71 10.79 2.33 -12.63
C GLN A 71 10.22 3.57 -11.98
N LEU A 72 10.51 3.77 -10.71
CA LEU A 72 9.95 4.88 -9.96
C LEU A 72 10.91 6.05 -9.85
N SER A 73 12.12 5.90 -10.37
CA SER A 73 13.15 6.94 -10.29
C SER A 73 13.46 7.28 -8.82
N LEU A 74 13.59 6.25 -8.02
CA LEU A 74 13.94 6.42 -6.61
C LEU A 74 15.36 5.96 -6.37
N THR A 75 16.02 6.61 -5.43
CA THR A 75 17.28 6.08 -4.93
C THR A 75 16.98 4.90 -4.02
N VAL A 76 17.99 4.10 -3.72
CA VAL A 76 17.81 2.99 -2.81
C VAL A 76 17.35 3.47 -1.45
N ASP A 77 17.93 4.59 -0.96
CA ASP A 77 17.51 5.12 0.33
C ASP A 77 16.05 5.54 0.33
N GLU A 78 15.62 6.21 -0.74
CA GLU A 78 14.23 6.63 -0.85
C GLU A 78 13.31 5.42 -0.89
N TYR A 79 13.72 4.40 -1.62
CA TYR A 79 12.94 3.18 -1.70
C TYR A 79 12.81 2.51 -0.33
N LEU A 80 13.93 2.39 0.39
CA LEU A 80 13.89 1.73 1.68
C LEU A 80 13.03 2.47 2.68
N LYS A 81 13.11 3.80 2.66
CA LYS A 81 12.27 4.59 3.56
C LYS A 81 10.81 4.43 3.20
N ALA A 82 10.50 4.44 1.91
CA ALA A 82 9.11 4.29 1.49
C ALA A 82 8.58 2.92 1.86
N ARG A 83 9.38 1.88 1.62
CA ARG A 83 8.96 0.54 1.96
C ARG A 83 8.71 0.39 3.45
N ASN A 84 9.65 0.88 4.25
CA ASN A 84 9.51 0.76 5.69
C ASN A 84 8.34 1.58 6.21
N GLY A 85 8.10 2.73 5.60
CA GLY A 85 6.95 3.54 5.98
C GLY A 85 5.64 2.86 5.69
N LEU A 86 5.53 2.21 4.54
CA LEU A 86 4.31 1.50 4.20
C LEU A 86 4.10 0.28 5.11
N ILE A 87 5.19 -0.38 5.47
CA ILE A 87 5.10 -1.50 6.40
C ILE A 87 4.63 -1.01 7.77
N ASP A 88 5.20 0.10 8.22
CA ASP A 88 4.82 0.64 9.52
C ASP A 88 3.35 1.06 9.56
N LYS A 89 2.79 1.43 8.42
CA LYS A 89 1.41 1.85 8.36
C LYS A 89 0.46 0.68 8.09
N ASP A 90 0.98 -0.52 8.08
CA ASP A 90 0.16 -1.73 7.88
C ASP A 90 -0.50 -1.78 6.51
N LEU A 91 0.14 -1.22 5.53
CA LEU A 91 -0.40 -1.25 4.18
C LEU A 91 0.19 -2.35 3.33
N ILE A 92 1.40 -2.77 3.64
CA ILE A 92 2.06 -3.85 2.92
C ILE A 92 2.88 -4.71 3.87
N VAL A 93 3.21 -5.90 3.42
CA VAL A 93 4.25 -6.71 4.06
C VAL A 93 5.21 -7.14 2.96
N CYS A 94 6.42 -7.43 3.35
CA CYS A 94 7.48 -7.77 2.41
C CYS A 94 8.31 -8.92 2.97
N ASP A 95 8.61 -9.86 2.09
CA ASP A 95 9.46 -10.97 2.44
C ASP A 95 10.57 -11.04 1.40
N GLY A 96 11.60 -10.22 1.59
CA GLY A 96 12.67 -10.16 0.62
C GLY A 96 12.19 -9.57 -0.69
N THR A 97 11.83 -10.43 -1.63
CA THR A 97 11.40 -9.96 -2.94
C THR A 97 9.91 -10.07 -3.16
N ILE A 98 9.19 -10.67 -2.24
CA ILE A 98 7.75 -10.80 -2.39
C ILE A 98 7.07 -9.73 -1.56
N PHE A 99 6.19 -8.98 -2.22
CA PHE A 99 5.39 -7.96 -1.54
C PHE A 99 3.94 -8.39 -1.54
N GLN A 100 3.26 -8.05 -0.49
CA GLN A 100 1.81 -8.23 -0.45
C GLN A 100 1.16 -6.93 -0.03
N VAL A 101 0.25 -6.44 -0.85
CA VAL A 101 -0.57 -5.30 -0.50
C VAL A 101 -1.71 -5.81 0.35
N LEU A 102 -1.85 -5.27 1.53
CA LEU A 102 -2.82 -5.77 2.50
C LEU A 102 -4.16 -5.07 2.33
N SER A 103 -5.20 -5.69 2.85
CA SER A 103 -6.45 -4.97 2.98
C SER A 103 -6.19 -3.77 3.89
N LEU A 104 -6.97 -2.71 3.71
CA LEU A 104 -6.76 -1.53 4.53
C LEU A 104 -7.07 -1.84 5.99
N PRO A 105 -6.28 -1.29 6.90
CA PRO A 105 -6.57 -1.48 8.32
C PRO A 105 -7.91 -0.88 8.68
N ALA A 106 -8.32 -1.11 9.91
CA ALA A 106 -9.54 -0.51 10.43
C ALA A 106 -9.48 1.00 10.24
N PRO A 107 -10.61 1.67 10.28
CA PRO A 107 -10.60 3.12 10.10
C PRO A 107 -9.58 3.77 11.03
N LEU A 108 -9.00 4.85 10.54
CA LEU A 108 -7.95 5.52 11.27
C LEU A 108 -8.41 5.96 12.63
N ASN A 109 -7.50 5.87 13.56
CA ASN A 109 -7.74 6.39 14.90
C ASN A 109 -6.55 7.27 15.27
N ALA A 110 -6.52 7.72 16.48
CA ALA A 110 -5.50 8.65 16.90
C ALA A 110 -4.09 8.11 16.77
N ASP A 111 -3.95 6.82 16.81
CA ASP A 111 -2.62 6.22 16.75
C ASP A 111 -2.09 6.00 15.36
N TRP A 112 -2.96 5.92 14.39
CA TRP A 112 -2.51 5.69 13.04
C TRP A 112 -2.49 7.01 12.31
N PRO A 113 -1.51 7.34 11.57
CA PRO A 113 -0.28 6.64 11.23
C PRO A 113 0.91 7.10 12.05
N GLN A 114 0.68 7.72 13.18
CA GLN A 114 1.75 8.35 13.91
C GLN A 114 2.74 7.39 14.52
N LYS A 115 2.29 6.20 14.86
CA LYS A 115 3.18 5.27 15.52
C LYS A 115 3.77 4.28 14.56
N PRO A 116 5.07 4.09 14.61
CA PRO A 116 5.70 3.06 13.82
C PRO A 116 5.17 1.71 14.24
N ARG A 117 5.18 0.77 13.31
CA ARG A 117 4.70 -0.56 13.61
C ARG A 117 5.42 -1.17 14.80
N SER A 118 6.71 -0.94 14.88
CA SER A 118 7.49 -1.52 15.97
C SER A 118 7.05 -0.98 17.32
N MET A 119 6.50 0.21 17.37
CA MET A 119 6.06 0.77 18.62
C MET A 119 4.64 0.38 18.95
N ARG A 120 3.83 0.07 17.96
CA ARG A 120 2.47 -0.32 18.22
C ARG A 120 2.36 -1.75 18.69
N ARG A 121 3.32 -2.55 18.32
CA ARG A 121 3.26 -3.96 18.64
C ARG A 121 3.99 -4.22 19.92
N LYS A 122 3.31 -4.86 20.77
CA LYS A 122 3.95 -5.18 22.01
C LYS A 122 4.77 -6.41 21.90
N GLY A 123 4.48 -7.23 21.03
CA GLY A 123 5.24 -8.43 20.87
C GLY A 123 6.52 -8.12 20.16
N PRO A 124 7.38 -9.03 20.11
CA PRO A 124 8.65 -8.88 19.45
C PRO A 124 8.57 -9.05 17.98
N VAL A 125 7.43 -8.93 17.43
CA VAL A 125 7.27 -9.30 16.06
C VAL A 125 7.90 -8.30 15.15
N SER A 126 9.02 -8.67 14.59
CA SER A 126 9.64 -7.91 13.53
C SER A 126 8.98 -8.35 12.25
N ILE A 127 9.35 -7.70 11.17
CA ILE A 127 8.86 -8.14 9.89
C ILE A 127 9.18 -9.59 9.69
N ALA A 128 10.38 -9.99 10.03
CA ALA A 128 10.76 -11.38 9.87
C ALA A 128 9.87 -12.28 10.69
N GLN A 129 9.56 -11.88 11.91
CA GLN A 129 8.72 -12.69 12.72
C GLN A 129 7.30 -12.74 12.23
N VAL A 130 6.83 -11.65 11.71
CA VAL A 130 5.51 -11.65 11.14
C VAL A 130 5.45 -12.66 10.03
N PHE A 131 6.47 -12.68 9.18
CA PHE A 131 6.49 -13.64 8.12
C PHE A 131 6.61 -15.04 8.64
N GLN A 132 7.43 -15.23 9.65
CA GLN A 132 7.55 -16.54 10.20
C GLN A 132 6.24 -17.01 10.74
N GLN A 133 5.52 -16.14 11.39
CA GLN A 133 4.22 -16.52 11.89
C GLN A 133 3.23 -16.68 10.78
N SER A 134 3.34 -15.88 9.77
CA SER A 134 2.42 -15.97 8.66
C SER A 134 2.73 -17.15 7.79
N PHE A 135 3.99 -17.41 7.64
CA PHE A 135 4.41 -18.44 6.73
C PHE A 135 4.68 -19.71 7.40
N ARG A 136 4.92 -19.61 8.65
CA ARG A 136 5.08 -20.78 9.33
C ARG A 136 3.82 -20.99 9.94
N GLY A 137 3.79 -20.08 9.92
CA GLY A 137 2.90 -20.21 10.09
C GLY A 137 3.17 -19.99 9.36
N SER A 138 4.29 -19.89 9.49
CA SER A 138 4.42 -19.77 8.90
C SER A 138 4.95 -19.96 8.87
N THR A 139 5.81 -20.06 9.56
CA THR A 139 5.88 -20.04 9.56
C THR A 139 5.93 -20.02 9.70
N HIS A 140 6.50 -20.25 10.50
CA HIS A 140 5.89 -20.18 10.67
C HIS A 140 5.69 -20.05 10.32
N ASP A 141 6.10 -19.80 10.80
CA ASP A 141 5.43 -19.62 10.62
C ASP A 141 5.38 -19.48 10.23
N ARG A 142 5.80 -19.59 10.75
CA ARG A 142 5.41 -19.28 10.57
C ARG A 142 5.11 -19.25 10.31
#